data_ae0bd47ebc5eb008dc5e3b00bfffdca1
#
_entry.id   ae0bd47ebc5eb008dc5e3b00bfffdca1
#
_cell.length_a   1.000
_cell.length_b   1.000
_cell.length_c   1.000
_cell.angle_alpha   90.00
_cell.angle_beta   90.00
_cell.angle_gamma   90.00
#
_symmetry.space_group_name_H-M   'P 1'
#
loop_
_entity.id
_entity.type
_entity.pdbx_description
1 polymer ?
#
loop_
_entity_poly.entity_id
_entity_poly.type
_entity_poly.pdbx_seq_one_letter_code
_entity_poly.pdbx_strand_id
1 'polypeptide(L)'
;TQHVGGTGVTCYTCHRGNPVPKEVWFETAEKKKGGMLGNRNGQNAPSPAVGYASLPNQPFSSYFLAGKDAARITGPTALPTGHVKSIQETESVFAVMIHQSNALGVNCTYCHNSRAFAEWEESPPQRAQAWHGIQMVKDVNSNYIVPTTPLFPPHRLGPDGDVAKANCATCHQGVNKPLLGKSMLKDY
;
A
#
# COMPACT_ATOMS: atom_id res chain seq x y z
N THR A 1 11.19 -14.06 6.35
CA THR A 1 10.51 -14.82 7.41
C THR A 1 10.05 -13.98 8.59
N GLN A 2 10.69 -12.83 8.84
CA GLN A 2 10.38 -11.93 9.97
C GLN A 2 8.90 -11.55 10.07
N HIS A 3 8.24 -11.28 8.92
CA HIS A 3 6.86 -10.82 8.87
C HIS A 3 5.85 -11.88 8.45
N VAL A 4 6.27 -12.94 7.75
CA VAL A 4 5.36 -13.92 7.11
C VAL A 4 5.66 -15.37 7.48
N GLY A 5 6.44 -15.58 8.51
CA GLY A 5 6.69 -16.90 9.10
C GLY A 5 7.20 -17.94 8.09
N GLY A 6 6.64 -19.14 8.16
CA GLY A 6 7.10 -20.28 7.36
C GLY A 6 6.83 -20.22 5.85
N THR A 7 6.01 -19.27 5.38
CA THR A 7 5.77 -19.09 3.93
C THR A 7 6.98 -18.41 3.27
N GLY A 8 7.55 -17.41 3.93
CA GLY A 8 8.69 -16.64 3.46
C GLY A 8 8.40 -15.77 2.24
N VAL A 9 9.36 -14.91 1.95
CA VAL A 9 9.39 -14.07 0.74
C VAL A 9 10.75 -14.24 0.10
N THR A 10 10.77 -14.58 -1.17
CA THR A 10 11.99 -14.73 -1.99
C THR A 10 11.95 -13.75 -3.16
N CYS A 11 13.03 -13.65 -3.91
CA CYS A 11 13.07 -12.83 -5.12
C CYS A 11 11.92 -13.20 -6.08
N TYR A 12 11.60 -14.48 -6.20
CA TYR A 12 10.55 -14.96 -7.10
C TYR A 12 9.15 -14.51 -6.66
N THR A 13 8.89 -14.27 -5.38
CA THR A 13 7.58 -13.80 -4.89
C THR A 13 7.15 -12.49 -5.56
N CYS A 14 8.10 -11.58 -5.77
CA CYS A 14 7.85 -10.30 -6.45
C CYS A 14 8.17 -10.37 -7.94
N HIS A 15 9.35 -10.88 -8.30
CA HIS A 15 9.86 -10.80 -9.68
C HIS A 15 9.20 -11.76 -10.64
N ARG A 16 8.85 -12.98 -10.20
CA ARG A 16 8.21 -14.02 -11.04
C ARG A 16 8.88 -14.22 -12.40
N GLY A 17 10.22 -14.20 -12.41
CA GLY A 17 11.03 -14.35 -13.61
C GLY A 17 11.25 -13.06 -14.41
N ASN A 18 10.72 -11.93 -13.98
CA ASN A 18 10.94 -10.63 -14.64
C ASN A 18 12.09 -9.86 -13.97
N PRO A 19 12.94 -9.14 -14.74
CA PRO A 19 13.99 -8.28 -14.15
C PRO A 19 13.42 -7.14 -13.30
N VAL A 20 12.23 -6.64 -13.65
CA VAL A 20 11.49 -5.65 -12.90
C VAL A 20 10.16 -6.29 -12.48
N PRO A 21 9.81 -6.28 -11.20
CA PRO A 21 8.50 -6.76 -10.75
C PRO A 21 7.39 -5.98 -11.43
N LYS A 22 6.23 -6.63 -11.61
CA LYS A 22 5.01 -5.93 -11.98
C LYS A 22 4.46 -5.15 -10.79
N GLU A 23 3.56 -4.19 -11.07
CA GLU A 23 2.81 -3.46 -10.04
C GLU A 23 3.72 -2.73 -9.03
N VAL A 24 4.83 -2.17 -9.50
CA VAL A 24 5.69 -1.27 -8.71
C VAL A 24 5.12 0.16 -8.72
N TRP A 25 5.55 0.98 -7.76
CA TRP A 25 5.16 2.38 -7.70
C TRP A 25 6.36 3.29 -7.50
N PHE A 26 6.18 4.54 -7.89
CA PHE A 26 7.11 5.63 -7.69
C PHE A 26 6.45 6.74 -6.89
N GLU A 27 7.23 7.55 -6.19
CA GLU A 27 6.71 8.77 -5.61
C GLU A 27 6.29 9.72 -6.74
N THR A 28 5.20 10.42 -6.52
CA THR A 28 4.78 11.50 -7.42
C THR A 28 5.09 12.83 -6.77
N ALA A 29 5.66 13.74 -7.54
CA ALA A 29 5.93 15.09 -7.08
C ALA A 29 4.68 15.69 -6.44
N GLU A 30 4.85 16.28 -5.26
CA GLU A 30 3.80 17.12 -4.69
C GLU A 30 3.50 18.24 -5.70
N LYS A 31 2.34 18.17 -6.32
CA LYS A 31 1.88 19.29 -7.15
C LYS A 31 1.83 20.52 -6.26
N LYS A 32 2.57 21.57 -6.62
CA LYS A 32 2.65 22.82 -5.88
C LYS A 32 1.25 23.25 -5.45
N LYS A 33 1.11 23.60 -4.18
CA LYS A 33 -0.11 24.24 -3.66
C LYS A 33 -0.47 25.37 -4.62
N GLY A 34 -1.48 25.20 -5.41
CA GLY A 34 -1.76 26.11 -6.50
C GLY A 34 -3.21 26.55 -6.50
N GLY A 35 -3.42 27.81 -6.26
CA GLY A 35 -4.58 28.56 -6.67
C GLY A 35 -5.87 28.30 -5.89
N MET A 36 -6.93 28.93 -6.35
CA MET A 36 -8.28 28.99 -5.79
C MET A 36 -8.98 27.62 -5.63
N LEU A 37 -8.44 26.54 -6.19
CA LEU A 37 -9.03 25.19 -6.17
C LEU A 37 -8.32 24.22 -5.22
N GLY A 38 -7.41 24.71 -4.37
CA GLY A 38 -6.74 23.89 -3.36
C GLY A 38 -5.68 22.95 -3.92
N ASN A 39 -5.20 22.07 -3.04
CA ASN A 39 -4.20 21.07 -3.38
C ASN A 39 -4.87 19.86 -4.05
N ARG A 40 -4.56 19.61 -5.31
CA ARG A 40 -5.09 18.48 -6.07
C ARG A 40 -4.15 17.28 -6.14
N ASN A 41 -3.35 17.00 -5.15
CA ASN A 41 -2.36 15.92 -5.10
C ASN A 41 -2.87 14.58 -5.68
N GLY A 42 -2.98 14.51 -7.00
CA GLY A 42 -3.49 13.36 -7.73
C GLY A 42 -4.99 13.11 -7.65
N GLN A 43 -5.74 13.89 -6.87
CA GLN A 43 -7.19 13.80 -6.83
C GLN A 43 -7.83 14.11 -8.19
N ASN A 44 -8.92 13.45 -8.52
CA ASN A 44 -9.60 13.53 -9.80
C ASN A 44 -8.77 13.08 -11.01
N ALA A 45 -7.63 12.44 -10.78
CA ALA A 45 -6.86 11.78 -11.82
C ALA A 45 -7.01 10.26 -11.67
N PRO A 46 -7.46 9.53 -12.70
CA PRO A 46 -7.53 8.08 -12.65
C PRO A 46 -6.17 7.47 -12.33
N SER A 47 -6.15 6.45 -11.48
CA SER A 47 -4.95 5.70 -11.17
C SER A 47 -5.22 4.21 -11.28
N PRO A 48 -4.41 3.45 -12.02
CA PRO A 48 -4.52 2.00 -12.09
C PRO A 48 -4.37 1.33 -10.71
N ALA A 49 -3.57 1.93 -9.82
CA ALA A 49 -3.34 1.40 -8.48
C ALA A 49 -4.57 1.50 -7.56
N VAL A 50 -5.46 2.46 -7.80
CA VAL A 50 -6.62 2.73 -6.93
C VAL A 50 -7.94 2.50 -7.65
N GLY A 51 -8.00 2.78 -8.95
CA GLY A 51 -9.20 2.58 -9.78
C GLY A 51 -10.29 3.64 -9.65
N TYR A 52 -10.11 4.68 -8.83
CA TYR A 52 -11.10 5.74 -8.60
C TYR A 52 -10.50 7.13 -8.84
N ALA A 53 -11.18 7.94 -9.65
CA ALA A 53 -10.71 9.27 -10.03
C ALA A 53 -10.73 10.30 -8.90
N SER A 54 -11.58 10.11 -7.89
CA SER A 54 -11.72 11.02 -6.75
C SER A 54 -10.75 10.72 -5.60
N LEU A 55 -10.07 9.60 -5.63
CA LEU A 55 -9.13 9.20 -4.58
C LEU A 55 -7.69 9.62 -4.95
N PRO A 56 -6.80 9.78 -3.95
CA PRO A 56 -5.38 10.02 -4.22
C PRO A 56 -4.80 8.91 -5.10
N ASN A 57 -4.10 9.29 -6.17
CA ASN A 57 -3.50 8.33 -7.10
C ASN A 57 -2.21 7.70 -6.56
N GLN A 58 -1.63 8.27 -5.51
CA GLN A 58 -0.45 7.74 -4.81
C GLN A 58 -0.69 7.82 -3.29
N PRO A 59 -1.42 6.88 -2.70
CA PRO A 59 -1.64 6.85 -1.24
C PRO A 59 -0.53 6.14 -0.46
N PHE A 60 0.52 5.67 -1.13
CA PHE A 60 1.43 4.67 -0.59
C PHE A 60 2.51 5.22 0.32
N SER A 61 3.01 6.44 0.07
CA SER A 61 4.15 7.00 0.81
C SER A 61 3.92 6.97 2.33
N SER A 62 2.73 7.35 2.79
CA SER A 62 2.40 7.38 4.23
C SER A 62 2.36 5.99 4.87
N TYR A 63 2.08 4.94 4.10
CA TYR A 63 1.90 3.57 4.62
C TYR A 63 3.09 2.68 4.37
N PHE A 64 3.81 2.89 3.27
CA PHE A 64 4.85 1.99 2.77
C PHE A 64 6.25 2.57 2.80
N LEU A 65 6.43 3.75 3.43
CA LEU A 65 7.75 4.33 3.72
C LEU A 65 7.89 4.68 5.21
N ALA A 66 9.09 4.51 5.74
CA ALA A 66 9.42 4.96 7.09
C ALA A 66 9.50 6.48 7.17
N GLY A 67 9.28 7.03 8.37
CA GLY A 67 9.33 8.48 8.59
C GLY A 67 8.15 9.26 8.03
N LYS A 68 7.12 8.58 7.50
CA LYS A 68 5.85 9.18 7.09
C LYS A 68 4.74 8.75 8.04
N ASP A 69 3.92 9.70 8.45
CA ASP A 69 2.76 9.42 9.30
C ASP A 69 1.60 8.90 8.45
N ALA A 70 1.18 7.68 8.76
CA ALA A 70 0.00 7.10 8.17
C ALA A 70 -1.26 7.63 8.86
N ALA A 71 -2.21 8.14 8.10
CA ALA A 71 -3.50 8.52 8.63
C ALA A 71 -4.22 7.29 9.22
N ARG A 72 -4.77 7.45 10.42
CA ARG A 72 -5.63 6.45 11.06
C ARG A 72 -6.97 7.08 11.33
N ILE A 73 -8.02 6.51 10.76
CA ILE A 73 -9.39 6.92 11.04
C ILE A 73 -9.91 6.04 12.16
N THR A 74 -9.96 6.61 13.34
CA THR A 74 -10.55 5.97 14.51
C THR A 74 -11.56 6.90 15.11
N GLY A 75 -12.79 6.44 15.26
CA GLY A 75 -13.84 7.21 15.92
C GLY A 75 -15.00 6.28 16.28
N PRO A 76 -15.55 6.41 17.49
CA PRO A 76 -16.66 5.57 17.94
C PRO A 76 -18.00 5.95 17.29
N THR A 77 -18.03 7.04 16.53
CA THR A 77 -19.27 7.55 15.91
C THR A 77 -19.07 7.79 14.42
N ALA A 78 -20.15 7.66 13.66
CA ALA A 78 -20.18 7.93 12.23
C ALA A 78 -20.13 9.44 11.90
N LEU A 79 -20.34 10.31 12.87
CA LEU A 79 -20.31 11.76 12.69
C LEU A 79 -18.89 12.31 12.96
N PRO A 80 -18.49 13.41 12.31
CA PRO A 80 -17.14 13.95 12.39
C PRO A 80 -16.77 14.58 13.75
N THR A 81 -17.70 14.71 14.67
CA THR A 81 -17.45 15.23 16.01
C THR A 81 -16.52 14.31 16.80
N GLY A 82 -15.37 14.83 17.18
CA GLY A 82 -14.33 14.05 17.87
C GLY A 82 -13.28 13.43 16.96
N HIS A 83 -13.38 13.58 15.64
CA HIS A 83 -12.33 13.21 14.71
C HIS A 83 -11.28 14.30 14.61
N VAL A 84 -10.01 13.91 14.75
CA VAL A 84 -8.85 14.80 14.55
C VAL A 84 -8.32 14.75 13.12
N LYS A 85 -8.92 13.92 12.27
CA LYS A 85 -8.42 13.65 10.92
C LYS A 85 -9.29 14.32 9.86
N SER A 86 -8.66 14.85 8.82
CA SER A 86 -9.33 15.51 7.71
C SER A 86 -10.00 14.50 6.76
N ILE A 87 -10.91 14.99 5.93
CA ILE A 87 -11.49 14.19 4.84
C ILE A 87 -10.40 13.68 3.89
N GLN A 88 -9.37 14.48 3.60
CA GLN A 88 -8.27 14.09 2.73
C GLN A 88 -7.46 12.92 3.31
N GLU A 89 -7.27 12.89 4.62
CA GLU A 89 -6.64 11.74 5.28
C GLU A 89 -7.51 10.50 5.22
N THR A 90 -8.83 10.66 5.33
CA THR A 90 -9.81 9.58 5.12
C THR A 90 -9.75 9.03 3.71
N GLU A 91 -9.65 9.90 2.69
CA GLU A 91 -9.49 9.50 1.29
C GLU A 91 -8.20 8.68 1.08
N SER A 92 -7.10 9.07 1.72
CA SER A 92 -5.83 8.33 1.66
C SER A 92 -5.94 6.94 2.28
N VAL A 93 -6.60 6.82 3.44
CA VAL A 93 -6.89 5.51 4.07
C VAL A 93 -7.73 4.64 3.14
N PHE A 94 -8.80 5.21 2.59
CA PHE A 94 -9.71 4.49 1.71
C PHE A 94 -9.01 4.03 0.42
N ALA A 95 -8.16 4.89 -0.16
CA ALA A 95 -7.38 4.55 -1.34
C ALA A 95 -6.44 3.36 -1.10
N VAL A 96 -5.77 3.31 0.05
CA VAL A 96 -4.93 2.15 0.43
C VAL A 96 -5.78 0.89 0.64
N MET A 97 -6.96 1.01 1.25
CA MET A 97 -7.85 -0.15 1.44
C MET A 97 -8.38 -0.69 0.09
N ILE A 98 -8.74 0.18 -0.84
CA ILE A 98 -9.12 -0.23 -2.21
C ILE A 98 -7.94 -0.91 -2.91
N HIS A 99 -6.74 -0.33 -2.82
CA HIS A 99 -5.55 -0.97 -3.36
C HIS A 99 -5.32 -2.37 -2.79
N GLN A 100 -5.45 -2.54 -1.46
CA GLN A 100 -5.30 -3.85 -0.82
C GLN A 100 -6.36 -4.83 -1.33
N SER A 101 -7.63 -4.41 -1.41
CA SER A 101 -8.71 -5.26 -1.92
C SER A 101 -8.41 -5.75 -3.33
N ASN A 102 -8.00 -4.86 -4.22
CA ASN A 102 -7.65 -5.20 -5.60
C ASN A 102 -6.40 -6.08 -5.67
N ALA A 103 -5.36 -5.73 -4.90
CA ALA A 103 -4.10 -6.48 -4.88
C ALA A 103 -4.26 -7.92 -4.38
N LEU A 104 -5.16 -8.14 -3.41
CA LEU A 104 -5.43 -9.45 -2.84
C LEU A 104 -6.59 -10.19 -3.55
N GLY A 105 -7.35 -9.53 -4.41
CA GLY A 105 -8.55 -10.11 -5.04
C GLY A 105 -9.66 -10.42 -4.04
N VAL A 106 -9.83 -9.56 -3.02
CA VAL A 106 -10.82 -9.74 -1.95
C VAL A 106 -11.68 -8.48 -1.77
N ASN A 107 -12.79 -8.62 -1.09
CA ASN A 107 -13.63 -7.49 -0.71
C ASN A 107 -13.33 -6.98 0.71
N CYS A 108 -13.96 -5.88 1.11
CA CYS A 108 -13.75 -5.24 2.42
C CYS A 108 -14.03 -6.19 3.60
N THR A 109 -15.02 -7.07 3.47
CA THR A 109 -15.44 -7.98 4.54
C THR A 109 -14.46 -9.14 4.76
N TYR A 110 -13.47 -9.30 3.90
CA TYR A 110 -12.37 -10.24 4.15
C TYR A 110 -11.53 -9.85 5.37
N CYS A 111 -11.39 -8.53 5.61
CA CYS A 111 -10.60 -7.99 6.72
C CYS A 111 -11.45 -7.25 7.77
N HIS A 112 -12.65 -6.83 7.43
CA HIS A 112 -13.50 -6.01 8.30
C HIS A 112 -14.86 -6.68 8.57
N ASN A 113 -15.35 -6.51 9.81
CA ASN A 113 -16.75 -6.74 10.11
C ASN A 113 -17.55 -5.52 9.65
N SER A 114 -18.52 -5.71 8.77
CA SER A 114 -19.32 -4.61 8.20
C SER A 114 -20.19 -3.88 9.23
N ARG A 115 -20.47 -4.52 10.38
CA ARG A 115 -21.23 -3.92 11.47
C ARG A 115 -20.36 -3.13 12.46
N ALA A 116 -19.05 -3.39 12.46
CA ALA A 116 -18.08 -2.80 13.39
C ALA A 116 -16.75 -2.54 12.65
N PHE A 117 -16.81 -1.73 11.61
CA PHE A 117 -15.72 -1.55 10.63
C PHE A 117 -14.40 -1.05 11.26
N ALA A 118 -14.50 -0.23 12.31
CA ALA A 118 -13.33 0.32 13.01
C ALA A 118 -12.77 -0.65 14.06
N GLU A 119 -13.60 -1.54 14.60
CA GLU A 119 -13.23 -2.37 15.74
C GLU A 119 -12.30 -3.52 15.36
N TRP A 120 -11.19 -3.63 16.08
CA TRP A 120 -10.21 -4.67 15.85
C TRP A 120 -10.68 -6.04 16.37
N GLU A 121 -11.27 -6.07 17.51
CA GLU A 121 -11.74 -7.30 18.19
C GLU A 121 -12.85 -7.99 17.41
N GLU A 122 -13.66 -7.21 16.70
CA GLU A 122 -14.75 -7.70 15.87
C GLU A 122 -14.27 -8.08 14.44
N SER A 123 -13.00 -7.90 14.15
CA SER A 123 -12.46 -8.10 12.80
C SER A 123 -12.02 -9.55 12.57
N PRO A 124 -12.15 -10.06 11.33
CA PRO A 124 -11.51 -11.32 10.96
C PRO A 124 -9.99 -11.28 11.14
N PRO A 125 -9.35 -12.44 11.41
CA PRO A 125 -7.89 -12.53 11.63
C PRO A 125 -7.06 -11.96 10.48
N GLN A 126 -7.60 -11.92 9.28
CA GLN A 126 -6.96 -11.37 8.08
C GLN A 126 -6.61 -9.89 8.21
N ARG A 127 -7.35 -9.13 9.04
CA ARG A 127 -7.02 -7.72 9.31
C ARG A 127 -5.66 -7.58 10.01
N ALA A 128 -5.38 -8.44 10.99
CA ALA A 128 -4.07 -8.46 11.66
C ALA A 128 -2.95 -8.87 10.70
N GLN A 129 -3.21 -9.86 9.85
CA GLN A 129 -2.25 -10.28 8.81
C GLN A 129 -1.97 -9.15 7.82
N ALA A 130 -2.99 -8.41 7.39
CA ALA A 130 -2.83 -7.25 6.51
C ALA A 130 -1.99 -6.14 7.17
N TRP A 131 -2.16 -5.91 8.47
CA TRP A 131 -1.32 -4.99 9.23
C TRP A 131 0.16 -5.39 9.20
N HIS A 132 0.48 -6.66 9.46
CA HIS A 132 1.84 -7.17 9.33
C HIS A 132 2.38 -7.06 7.91
N GLY A 133 1.52 -7.27 6.90
CA GLY A 133 1.86 -7.05 5.50
C GLY A 133 2.25 -5.60 5.20
N ILE A 134 1.53 -4.61 5.74
CA ILE A 134 1.87 -3.19 5.63
C ILE A 134 3.25 -2.92 6.23
N GLN A 135 3.52 -3.42 7.45
CA GLN A 135 4.82 -3.24 8.10
C GLN A 135 5.95 -3.90 7.30
N MET A 136 5.71 -5.07 6.73
CA MET A 136 6.67 -5.75 5.87
C MET A 136 7.00 -4.91 4.61
N VAL A 137 5.99 -4.40 3.93
CA VAL A 137 6.22 -3.56 2.73
C VAL A 137 6.95 -2.27 3.09
N LYS A 138 6.61 -1.65 4.23
CA LYS A 138 7.31 -0.48 4.75
C LYS A 138 8.80 -0.78 5.00
N ASP A 139 9.10 -1.90 5.66
CA ASP A 139 10.45 -2.34 5.96
C ASP A 139 11.24 -2.63 4.68
N VAL A 140 10.68 -3.42 3.77
CA VAL A 140 11.30 -3.76 2.48
C VAL A 140 11.63 -2.52 1.66
N ASN A 141 10.69 -1.59 1.53
CA ASN A 141 10.93 -0.37 0.77
C ASN A 141 11.97 0.52 1.43
N SER A 142 11.85 0.77 2.74
CA SER A 142 12.66 1.78 3.41
C SER A 142 14.10 1.31 3.68
N ASN A 143 14.27 0.05 4.06
CA ASN A 143 15.55 -0.47 4.51
C ASN A 143 16.33 -1.24 3.44
N TYR A 144 15.64 -1.69 2.37
CA TYR A 144 16.28 -2.51 1.34
C TYR A 144 16.18 -1.92 -0.06
N ILE A 145 15.03 -1.33 -0.45
CA ILE A 145 14.85 -0.83 -1.81
C ILE A 145 15.33 0.62 -1.95
N VAL A 146 14.82 1.55 -1.14
CA VAL A 146 15.18 2.97 -1.23
C VAL A 146 16.69 3.23 -1.15
N PRO A 147 17.47 2.56 -0.27
CA PRO A 147 18.92 2.74 -0.22
C PRO A 147 19.65 2.35 -1.51
N THR A 148 19.03 1.57 -2.39
CA THR A 148 19.65 1.19 -3.67
C THR A 148 19.47 2.24 -4.77
N THR A 149 18.73 3.32 -4.53
CA THR A 149 18.47 4.39 -5.52
C THR A 149 19.73 4.84 -6.28
N PRO A 150 20.88 5.10 -5.60
CA PRO A 150 22.10 5.56 -6.29
C PRO A 150 22.72 4.52 -7.25
N LEU A 151 22.31 3.26 -7.17
CA LEU A 151 22.83 2.18 -8.01
C LEU A 151 22.10 2.09 -9.36
N PHE A 152 20.96 2.77 -9.49
CA PHE A 152 20.16 2.70 -10.71
C PHE A 152 20.48 3.84 -11.68
N PRO A 153 20.56 3.54 -12.99
CA PRO A 153 20.70 4.59 -13.99
C PRO A 153 19.44 5.45 -14.08
N PRO A 154 19.52 6.73 -14.50
CA PRO A 154 18.39 7.66 -14.48
C PRO A 154 17.13 7.16 -15.22
N HIS A 155 17.28 6.39 -16.28
CA HIS A 155 16.15 5.85 -17.04
C HIS A 155 15.37 4.74 -16.32
N ARG A 156 15.87 4.27 -15.17
CA ARG A 156 15.23 3.27 -14.31
C ARG A 156 14.57 3.89 -13.08
N LEU A 157 14.75 5.18 -12.88
CA LEU A 157 14.19 5.94 -11.77
C LEU A 157 12.84 6.54 -12.17
N GLY A 158 12.01 6.81 -11.17
CA GLY A 158 10.75 7.51 -11.32
C GLY A 158 10.92 9.01 -11.65
N PRO A 159 9.80 9.72 -11.83
CA PRO A 159 9.81 11.14 -12.19
C PRO A 159 10.57 12.04 -11.21
N ASP A 160 10.60 11.66 -9.95
CA ASP A 160 11.26 12.39 -8.86
C ASP A 160 12.66 11.84 -8.55
N GLY A 161 13.19 10.96 -9.41
CA GLY A 161 14.51 10.36 -9.25
C GLY A 161 14.54 9.23 -8.21
N ASP A 162 13.40 8.67 -7.86
CA ASP A 162 13.26 7.61 -6.88
C ASP A 162 13.24 6.21 -7.52
N VAL A 163 13.69 5.21 -6.77
CA VAL A 163 13.66 3.81 -7.21
C VAL A 163 12.23 3.26 -7.18
N ALA A 164 11.94 2.31 -8.08
CA ALA A 164 10.69 1.53 -8.08
C ALA A 164 10.49 0.80 -6.76
N LYS A 165 9.37 1.01 -6.10
CA LYS A 165 9.05 0.47 -4.78
C LYS A 165 7.97 -0.61 -4.86
N ALA A 166 7.96 -1.51 -3.89
CA ALA A 166 6.95 -2.55 -3.75
C ALA A 166 5.66 -2.01 -3.09
N ASN A 167 4.54 -2.60 -3.46
CA ASN A 167 3.24 -2.46 -2.79
C ASN A 167 2.57 -3.85 -2.65
N CYS A 168 1.33 -3.90 -2.21
CA CYS A 168 0.63 -5.19 -2.04
C CYS A 168 0.51 -5.97 -3.35
N ALA A 169 0.19 -5.29 -4.46
CA ALA A 169 0.02 -5.93 -5.76
C ALA A 169 1.34 -6.48 -6.34
N THR A 170 2.49 -5.94 -5.97
CA THR A 170 3.81 -6.43 -6.42
C THR A 170 3.99 -7.92 -6.10
N CYS A 171 3.51 -8.36 -4.91
CA CYS A 171 3.61 -9.74 -4.47
C CYS A 171 2.32 -10.52 -4.69
N HIS A 172 1.16 -9.93 -4.39
CA HIS A 172 -0.13 -10.62 -4.40
C HIS A 172 -0.69 -10.83 -5.80
N GLN A 173 -0.63 -9.82 -6.68
CA GLN A 173 -1.09 -9.91 -8.08
C GLN A 173 -2.52 -10.47 -8.22
N GLY A 174 -3.46 -9.95 -7.42
CA GLY A 174 -4.87 -10.32 -7.46
C GLY A 174 -5.25 -11.57 -6.67
N VAL A 175 -4.34 -12.14 -5.86
CA VAL A 175 -4.65 -13.30 -5.01
C VAL A 175 -4.28 -13.05 -3.55
N ASN A 176 -5.12 -13.52 -2.64
CA ASN A 176 -4.95 -13.29 -1.20
C ASN A 176 -3.69 -13.93 -0.59
N LYS A 177 -3.16 -14.95 -1.21
CA LYS A 177 -1.87 -15.58 -0.85
C LYS A 177 -0.94 -15.54 -2.04
N PRO A 178 0.20 -14.82 -1.98
CA PRO A 178 1.17 -14.81 -3.06
C PRO A 178 1.54 -16.25 -3.46
N LEU A 179 1.65 -16.51 -4.76
CA LEU A 179 1.95 -17.85 -5.31
C LEU A 179 0.99 -18.94 -4.81
N LEU A 180 -0.28 -18.56 -4.53
CA LEU A 180 -1.31 -19.45 -3.97
C LEU A 180 -0.92 -20.08 -2.63
N GLY A 181 -0.05 -19.42 -1.88
CA GLY A 181 0.42 -19.87 -0.56
C GLY A 181 1.53 -20.92 -0.60
N LYS A 182 2.09 -21.22 -1.76
CA LYS A 182 3.24 -22.13 -1.87
C LYS A 182 4.43 -21.56 -1.10
N SER A 183 4.99 -22.36 -0.19
CA SER A 183 6.23 -21.98 0.49
C SER A 183 7.39 -22.06 -0.47
N MET A 184 8.13 -20.95 -0.60
CA MET A 184 9.34 -20.89 -1.42
C MET A 184 10.61 -21.21 -0.64
N LEU A 185 10.52 -21.33 0.69
CA LEU A 185 11.68 -21.59 1.55
C LEU A 185 12.12 -23.05 1.55
N LYS A 186 11.27 -23.96 1.08
CA LYS A 186 11.61 -25.38 1.03
C LYS A 186 12.50 -25.76 -0.16
N ASP A 187 12.66 -24.83 -1.10
CA ASP A 187 13.40 -25.05 -2.34
C ASP A 187 14.81 -24.40 -2.29
N TYR A 188 15.21 -23.90 -1.08
CA TYR A 188 16.54 -23.29 -0.83
C TYR A 188 17.27 -23.97 0.32
#